data_f64e0b3f3f0ae65ea3152ee264a69494
#
_entry.id   f64e0b3f3f0ae65ea3152ee264a69494
#
_cell.length_a   1.000
_cell.length_b   1.000
_cell.length_c   1.000
_cell.angle_alpha   90.00
_cell.angle_beta   90.00
_cell.angle_gamma   90.00
#
_symmetry.space_group_name_H-M   'P 1'
#
loop_
_entity.id
_entity.type
_entity.pdbx_description
1 polymer ?
#
loop_
_entity_poly.entity_id
_entity_poly.type
_entity_poly.pdbx_seq_one_letter_code
_entity_poly.pdbx_strand_id
1 'polypeptide(L)'
;MYFYMFGMDAAEPEHCAAQLAKLGFSAVVCPADQRCIGAVRNAGMDAFVCAQAFPLTSGISKCQDVDGRERVWFSSGCPNDPDDIRRREDRWYALAQMEGLSGVFIDGARFASPASPEGFESLFTCFCPNCMAQMEAEGFHAEEMRNGVREWRDGLRPLPPAEWLAFRQIVVDREMNRFVRCVKAANASLLTGAFVFPASLGALVGQTASACASMDICAPMLYRCYGAPEGPATLNHEYAALREHFGAGRTLALTGVSVPEDVLSRGFPPSQIRRETALAENTGKTRLAPILKLDDPLLVQSIASAIDGGATGVGFFMYDSALLQRLPDLHRF
;
A
#
# COMPACT_ATOMS: atom_id res chain seq x y z
N MET A 1 -15.86 13.00 10.10
CA MET A 1 -14.86 12.31 9.24
C MET A 1 -13.56 12.17 10.01
N TYR A 2 -12.78 11.12 9.79
CA TYR A 2 -11.50 10.88 10.47
C TYR A 2 -10.35 11.17 9.51
N PHE A 3 -9.46 12.09 9.88
CA PHE A 3 -8.37 12.53 8.99
C PHE A 3 -7.01 12.07 9.51
N TYR A 4 -6.25 11.41 8.63
CA TYR A 4 -4.91 10.91 8.91
C TYR A 4 -3.85 11.74 8.17
N MET A 5 -2.78 12.11 8.85
CA MET A 5 -1.55 12.58 8.22
C MET A 5 -0.51 11.46 8.22
N PHE A 6 0.07 11.18 7.06
CA PHE A 6 1.19 10.25 6.93
C PHE A 6 2.50 11.04 6.86
N GLY A 7 3.28 10.91 7.93
CA GLY A 7 4.50 11.66 8.17
C GLY A 7 4.30 12.87 9.07
N MET A 8 5.41 13.36 9.62
CA MET A 8 5.51 14.59 10.38
C MET A 8 6.95 15.07 10.40
N ASP A 9 7.18 16.31 10.82
CA ASP A 9 8.51 16.81 11.10
C ASP A 9 9.04 16.24 12.43
N ALA A 10 10.00 15.32 12.33
CA ALA A 10 10.63 14.71 13.51
C ALA A 10 11.64 15.64 14.22
N ALA A 11 12.08 16.72 13.58
CA ALA A 11 12.95 17.71 14.22
C ALA A 11 12.16 18.59 15.20
N GLU A 12 10.93 18.97 14.83
CA GLU A 12 10.05 19.81 15.64
C GLU A 12 8.67 19.15 15.85
N PRO A 13 8.60 17.95 16.47
CA PRO A 13 7.38 17.16 16.52
C PRO A 13 6.25 17.83 17.29
N GLU A 14 6.55 18.60 18.35
CA GLU A 14 5.54 19.30 19.15
C GLU A 14 4.88 20.43 18.34
N HIS A 15 5.67 21.19 17.59
CA HIS A 15 5.19 22.26 16.70
C HIS A 15 4.34 21.66 15.58
N CYS A 16 4.85 20.63 14.93
CA CYS A 16 4.15 19.92 13.86
C CYS A 16 2.81 19.34 14.34
N ALA A 17 2.77 18.64 15.46
CA ALA A 17 1.57 18.04 16.00
C ALA A 17 0.51 19.12 16.37
N ALA A 18 0.92 20.23 16.98
CA ALA A 18 0.02 21.35 17.28
C ALA A 18 -0.59 21.96 16.01
N GLN A 19 0.21 22.10 14.95
CA GLN A 19 -0.26 22.59 13.65
C GLN A 19 -1.29 21.65 13.01
N LEU A 20 -1.01 20.35 13.00
CA LEU A 20 -1.92 19.33 12.45
C LEU A 20 -3.24 19.26 13.23
N ALA A 21 -3.19 19.29 14.56
CA ALA A 21 -4.41 19.33 15.40
C ALA A 21 -5.27 20.55 15.08
N LYS A 22 -4.66 21.74 14.92
CA LYS A 22 -5.37 22.97 14.54
C LYS A 22 -6.04 22.88 13.17
N LEU A 23 -5.48 22.12 12.24
CA LEU A 23 -6.04 21.88 10.90
C LEU A 23 -7.17 20.84 10.89
N GLY A 24 -7.45 20.19 12.03
CA GLY A 24 -8.53 19.21 12.16
C GLY A 24 -8.12 17.76 11.90
N PHE A 25 -6.82 17.44 11.93
CA PHE A 25 -6.38 16.06 11.86
C PHE A 25 -6.77 15.29 13.13
N SER A 26 -7.15 14.04 12.94
CA SER A 26 -7.54 13.12 14.00
C SER A 26 -6.39 12.20 14.41
N ALA A 27 -5.49 11.93 13.48
CA ALA A 27 -4.39 10.99 13.66
C ALA A 27 -3.15 11.33 12.83
N VAL A 28 -2.00 10.88 13.31
CA VAL A 28 -0.73 10.96 12.58
C VAL A 28 -0.05 9.60 12.57
N VAL A 29 0.38 9.16 11.39
CA VAL A 29 1.33 8.05 11.27
C VAL A 29 2.73 8.66 11.31
N CYS A 30 3.33 8.64 12.48
CA CYS A 30 4.60 9.30 12.78
C CYS A 30 5.78 8.31 12.75
N PRO A 31 7.02 8.80 12.76
CA PRO A 31 8.19 7.98 13.02
C PRO A 31 8.04 7.18 14.33
N ALA A 32 8.59 5.96 14.36
CA ALA A 32 8.60 5.10 15.55
C ALA A 32 9.63 5.64 16.59
N ASP A 33 9.33 6.80 17.11
CA ASP A 33 10.12 7.55 18.09
C ASP A 33 9.21 8.05 19.21
N GLN A 34 9.63 7.87 20.47
CA GLN A 34 8.79 8.16 21.63
C GLN A 34 8.46 9.66 21.75
N ARG A 35 9.34 10.56 21.31
CA ARG A 35 9.08 11.99 21.31
C ARG A 35 8.00 12.36 20.28
N CYS A 36 8.07 11.78 19.08
CA CYS A 36 7.05 11.98 18.04
C CYS A 36 5.68 11.47 18.50
N ILE A 37 5.63 10.25 19.04
CA ILE A 37 4.39 9.64 19.57
C ILE A 37 3.82 10.52 20.70
N GLY A 38 4.64 10.94 21.65
CA GLY A 38 4.25 11.82 22.76
C GLY A 38 3.70 13.17 22.28
N ALA A 39 4.34 13.81 21.29
CA ALA A 39 3.90 15.07 20.70
C ALA A 39 2.50 14.94 20.08
N VAL A 40 2.26 13.88 19.31
CA VAL A 40 0.95 13.60 18.68
C VAL A 40 -0.12 13.40 19.75
N ARG A 41 0.16 12.57 20.76
CA ARG A 41 -0.78 12.30 21.87
C ARG A 41 -1.09 13.55 22.70
N ASN A 42 -0.08 14.36 23.00
CA ASN A 42 -0.24 15.61 23.75
C ASN A 42 -1.07 16.65 22.98
N ALA A 43 -1.05 16.61 21.65
CA ALA A 43 -1.90 17.43 20.81
C ALA A 43 -3.35 16.89 20.67
N GLY A 44 -3.69 15.79 21.37
CA GLY A 44 -5.04 15.20 21.39
C GLY A 44 -5.36 14.32 20.19
N MET A 45 -4.37 13.92 19.40
CA MET A 45 -4.54 13.07 18.23
C MET A 45 -4.13 11.61 18.51
N ASP A 46 -4.61 10.70 17.69
CA ASP A 46 -4.18 9.31 17.69
C ASP A 46 -2.82 9.15 17.02
N ALA A 47 -1.88 8.48 17.71
CA ALA A 47 -0.55 8.21 17.21
C ALA A 47 -0.46 6.79 16.65
N PHE A 48 -0.08 6.70 15.39
CA PHE A 48 0.23 5.45 14.70
C PHE A 48 1.69 5.45 14.27
N VAL A 49 2.25 4.27 14.11
CA VAL A 49 3.56 4.05 13.48
C VAL A 49 3.41 3.08 12.32
N CYS A 50 4.41 3.01 11.45
CA CYS A 50 4.37 2.16 10.27
C CYS A 50 5.50 1.12 10.31
N ALA A 51 5.16 -0.13 9.99
CA ALA A 51 6.07 -1.25 9.82
C ALA A 51 6.17 -1.64 8.34
N GLN A 52 7.36 -1.89 7.84
CA GLN A 52 7.55 -2.50 6.51
C GLN A 52 7.28 -4.00 6.59
N ALA A 53 6.57 -4.54 5.59
CA ALA A 53 6.19 -5.95 5.56
C ALA A 53 7.38 -6.89 5.31
N PHE A 54 8.18 -6.63 4.26
CA PHE A 54 9.24 -7.51 3.78
C PHE A 54 10.59 -6.82 3.66
N PRO A 55 11.15 -6.19 4.71
CA PRO A 55 12.37 -5.42 4.59
C PRO A 55 13.55 -6.33 4.20
N LEU A 56 14.26 -5.96 3.14
CA LEU A 56 15.47 -6.66 2.72
C LEU A 56 16.61 -6.31 3.71
N THR A 57 16.93 -7.27 4.56
CA THR A 57 18.05 -7.18 5.50
C THR A 57 19.12 -8.21 5.16
N SER A 58 20.28 -8.12 5.80
CA SER A 58 21.38 -9.06 5.56
C SER A 58 20.93 -10.51 5.78
N GLY A 59 21.24 -11.38 4.82
CA GLY A 59 20.91 -12.80 4.86
C GLY A 59 19.49 -13.15 4.38
N ILE A 60 18.68 -12.17 3.97
CA ILE A 60 17.35 -12.42 3.42
C ILE A 60 17.42 -12.58 1.91
N SER A 61 16.68 -13.56 1.40
CA SER A 61 16.61 -13.84 -0.03
C SER A 61 15.94 -12.68 -0.78
N LYS A 62 16.55 -12.27 -1.88
CA LYS A 62 15.90 -11.37 -2.83
C LYS A 62 14.82 -12.12 -3.62
N CYS A 63 13.86 -11.37 -4.16
CA CYS A 63 12.94 -11.93 -5.13
C CYS A 63 13.68 -12.34 -6.41
N GLN A 64 13.17 -13.34 -7.14
CA GLN A 64 13.64 -13.70 -8.47
C GLN A 64 12.49 -13.63 -9.48
N ASP A 65 12.79 -13.09 -10.67
CA ASP A 65 11.83 -13.07 -11.77
C ASP A 65 11.70 -14.44 -12.46
N VAL A 66 10.88 -14.50 -13.49
CA VAL A 66 10.65 -15.74 -14.29
C VAL A 66 11.92 -16.30 -14.95
N ASP A 67 12.97 -15.48 -15.13
CA ASP A 67 14.24 -15.90 -15.72
C ASP A 67 15.31 -16.21 -14.65
N GLY A 68 14.93 -16.15 -13.36
CA GLY A 68 15.82 -16.42 -12.23
C GLY A 68 16.72 -15.24 -11.86
N ARG A 69 16.53 -14.06 -12.45
CA ARG A 69 17.30 -12.87 -12.11
C ARG A 69 16.80 -12.27 -10.81
N GLU A 70 17.74 -11.88 -9.94
CA GLU A 70 17.41 -11.20 -8.69
C GLU A 70 16.75 -9.84 -8.96
N ARG A 71 15.67 -9.58 -8.21
CA ARG A 71 14.93 -8.33 -8.23
C ARG A 71 14.74 -7.85 -6.81
N VAL A 72 14.86 -6.55 -6.65
CA VAL A 72 14.51 -5.84 -5.41
C VAL A 72 13.46 -4.81 -5.80
N TRP A 73 12.48 -4.57 -4.97
CA TRP A 73 11.51 -3.51 -5.15
C TRP A 73 11.14 -2.97 -3.77
N PHE A 74 11.03 -1.65 -3.66
CA PHE A 74 10.70 -0.98 -2.39
C PHE A 74 11.56 -1.49 -1.21
N SER A 75 12.85 -1.76 -1.45
CA SER A 75 13.78 -2.38 -0.49
C SER A 75 13.24 -3.68 0.13
N SER A 76 12.41 -4.45 -0.59
CA SER A 76 11.79 -5.68 -0.12
C SER A 76 12.58 -6.92 -0.51
N GLY A 77 12.62 -7.89 0.42
CA GLY A 77 13.07 -9.26 0.20
C GLY A 77 11.94 -10.20 -0.20
N CYS A 78 12.26 -11.49 -0.28
CA CYS A 78 11.28 -12.53 -0.56
C CYS A 78 10.26 -12.65 0.59
N PRO A 79 8.94 -12.58 0.32
CA PRO A 79 7.91 -12.69 1.36
C PRO A 79 7.86 -14.08 2.03
N ASN A 80 8.36 -15.11 1.35
CA ASN A 80 8.39 -16.49 1.83
C ASN A 80 9.76 -16.92 2.36
N ASP A 81 10.66 -15.99 2.66
CA ASP A 81 11.93 -16.31 3.28
C ASP A 81 11.71 -16.72 4.74
N PRO A 82 12.04 -17.98 5.12
CA PRO A 82 11.75 -18.51 6.47
C PRO A 82 12.54 -17.80 7.56
N ASP A 83 13.74 -17.31 7.25
CA ASP A 83 14.59 -16.61 8.21
C ASP A 83 14.08 -15.19 8.48
N ASP A 84 13.46 -14.55 7.49
CA ASP A 84 12.84 -13.23 7.70
C ASP A 84 11.51 -13.33 8.47
N ILE A 85 10.73 -14.38 8.31
CA ILE A 85 9.41 -14.50 8.95
C ILE A 85 9.50 -14.24 10.46
N ARG A 86 10.42 -14.90 11.16
CA ARG A 86 10.60 -14.73 12.61
C ARG A 86 11.11 -13.33 12.96
N ARG A 87 12.09 -12.83 12.20
CA ARG A 87 12.68 -11.50 12.44
C ARG A 87 11.65 -10.38 12.29
N ARG A 88 10.73 -10.47 11.32
CA ARG A 88 9.70 -9.45 11.15
C ARG A 88 8.59 -9.57 12.20
N GLU A 89 8.22 -10.77 12.65
CA GLU A 89 7.32 -10.95 13.79
C GLU A 89 7.86 -10.28 15.05
N ASP A 90 9.15 -10.48 15.37
CA ASP A 90 9.82 -9.84 16.51
C ASP A 90 9.80 -8.30 16.39
N ARG A 91 10.07 -7.78 15.17
CA ARG A 91 10.01 -6.33 14.91
C ARG A 91 8.60 -5.77 15.11
N TRP A 92 7.58 -6.42 14.56
CA TRP A 92 6.19 -5.98 14.70
C TRP A 92 5.71 -6.02 16.15
N TYR A 93 6.09 -7.08 16.87
CA TYR A 93 5.78 -7.22 18.28
C TYR A 93 6.44 -6.11 19.11
N ALA A 94 7.73 -5.87 18.92
CA ALA A 94 8.46 -4.80 19.62
C ALA A 94 7.88 -3.41 19.31
N LEU A 95 7.55 -3.14 18.04
CA LEU A 95 6.94 -1.89 17.64
C LEU A 95 5.58 -1.67 18.33
N ALA A 96 4.77 -2.70 18.43
CA ALA A 96 3.46 -2.66 19.08
C ALA A 96 3.53 -2.50 20.61
N GLN A 97 4.70 -2.65 21.23
CA GLN A 97 4.91 -2.41 22.67
C GLN A 97 5.27 -0.96 23.00
N MET A 98 5.48 -0.08 22.01
CA MET A 98 5.78 1.32 22.26
C MET A 98 4.64 2.01 22.98
N GLU A 99 4.94 2.84 23.97
CA GLU A 99 3.94 3.54 24.78
C GLU A 99 3.22 4.63 23.98
N GLY A 100 1.94 4.84 24.27
CA GLY A 100 1.13 5.92 23.69
C GLY A 100 0.60 5.66 22.29
N LEU A 101 0.86 4.49 21.69
CA LEU A 101 0.30 4.15 20.39
C LEU A 101 -1.20 3.91 20.42
N SER A 102 -1.89 4.37 19.37
CA SER A 102 -3.28 4.02 19.05
C SER A 102 -3.34 2.83 18.06
N GLY A 103 -2.27 2.60 17.30
CA GLY A 103 -2.19 1.47 16.38
C GLY A 103 -0.90 1.43 15.56
N VAL A 104 -0.83 0.41 14.71
CA VAL A 104 0.30 0.16 13.81
C VAL A 104 -0.22 -0.09 12.40
N PHE A 105 0.38 0.60 11.42
CA PHE A 105 0.18 0.32 9.99
C PHE A 105 1.26 -0.62 9.46
N ILE A 106 0.89 -1.43 8.47
CA ILE A 106 1.84 -2.19 7.66
C ILE A 106 1.91 -1.61 6.25
N ASP A 107 3.13 -1.42 5.74
CA ASP A 107 3.38 -0.98 4.38
C ASP A 107 4.16 -2.04 3.59
N GLY A 108 3.93 -2.09 2.27
CA GLY A 108 4.63 -3.01 1.39
C GLY A 108 4.20 -4.48 1.55
N ALA A 109 3.08 -4.80 2.22
CA ALA A 109 2.53 -6.15 2.28
C ALA A 109 1.91 -6.53 0.92
N ARG A 110 2.73 -6.61 -0.11
CA ARG A 110 2.37 -6.85 -1.50
C ARG A 110 3.55 -7.35 -2.32
N PHE A 111 3.31 -7.79 -3.53
CA PHE A 111 4.34 -7.99 -4.53
C PHE A 111 4.63 -6.69 -5.30
N ALA A 112 5.67 -6.72 -6.14
CA ALA A 112 6.06 -5.57 -6.97
C ALA A 112 4.93 -5.13 -7.89
N SER A 113 4.81 -3.82 -8.09
CA SER A 113 3.82 -3.20 -8.97
C SER A 113 4.40 -2.88 -10.35
N PRO A 114 3.56 -2.57 -11.35
CA PRO A 114 4.01 -2.19 -12.69
C PRO A 114 5.00 -1.01 -12.71
N ALA A 115 4.77 0.01 -11.87
CA ALA A 115 5.65 1.18 -11.80
C ALA A 115 6.71 1.09 -10.68
N SER A 116 7.19 -0.12 -10.40
CA SER A 116 8.31 -0.28 -9.46
C SER A 116 9.53 0.52 -9.93
N PRO A 117 10.17 1.32 -9.07
CA PRO A 117 11.34 2.14 -9.44
C PRO A 117 12.50 1.30 -10.01
N GLU A 118 12.59 0.05 -9.58
CA GLU A 118 13.61 -0.92 -10.02
C GLU A 118 13.28 -1.57 -11.38
N GLY A 119 12.19 -1.16 -12.01
CA GLY A 119 11.78 -1.55 -13.34
C GLY A 119 10.58 -2.50 -13.39
N PHE A 120 9.91 -2.49 -14.54
CA PHE A 120 8.70 -3.27 -14.81
C PHE A 120 8.88 -4.77 -14.62
N GLU A 121 10.08 -5.30 -14.90
CA GLU A 121 10.41 -6.71 -14.75
C GLU A 121 10.22 -7.25 -13.32
N SER A 122 10.26 -6.37 -12.30
CA SER A 122 9.99 -6.73 -10.92
C SER A 122 8.54 -7.23 -10.70
N LEU A 123 7.61 -6.84 -11.57
CA LEU A 123 6.23 -7.33 -11.54
C LEU A 123 6.16 -8.87 -11.67
N PHE A 124 7.06 -9.48 -12.45
CA PHE A 124 7.05 -10.92 -12.73
C PHE A 124 7.78 -11.76 -11.68
N THR A 125 7.73 -11.33 -10.42
CA THR A 125 8.29 -12.02 -9.24
C THR A 125 7.16 -12.60 -8.36
N CYS A 126 7.40 -13.52 -7.41
CA CYS A 126 8.68 -14.08 -7.07
C CYS A 126 8.71 -15.58 -7.41
N PHE A 127 9.78 -16.00 -8.07
CA PHE A 127 10.07 -17.41 -8.41
C PHE A 127 11.41 -17.86 -7.83
N CYS A 128 11.82 -17.31 -6.66
CA CYS A 128 12.98 -17.82 -5.94
C CYS A 128 12.69 -19.21 -5.34
N PRO A 129 13.70 -19.97 -4.91
CA PRO A 129 13.51 -21.30 -4.36
C PRO A 129 12.46 -21.36 -3.23
N ASN A 130 12.43 -20.38 -2.33
CA ASN A 130 11.45 -20.32 -1.24
C ASN A 130 10.01 -20.19 -1.77
N CYS A 131 9.79 -19.32 -2.76
CA CYS A 131 8.47 -19.14 -3.37
C CYS A 131 8.04 -20.36 -4.18
N MET A 132 8.97 -20.96 -4.95
CA MET A 132 8.69 -22.18 -5.71
C MET A 132 8.28 -23.35 -4.77
N ALA A 133 9.03 -23.55 -3.69
CA ALA A 133 8.69 -24.56 -2.68
C ALA A 133 7.33 -24.28 -2.01
N GLN A 134 7.01 -23.00 -1.76
CA GLN A 134 5.72 -22.63 -1.18
C GLN A 134 4.55 -22.83 -2.17
N MET A 135 4.76 -22.57 -3.47
CA MET A 135 3.77 -22.87 -4.51
C MET A 135 3.41 -24.35 -4.52
N GLU A 136 4.41 -25.23 -4.53
CA GLU A 136 4.19 -26.68 -4.48
C GLU A 136 3.48 -27.12 -3.18
N ALA A 137 3.84 -26.51 -2.05
CA ALA A 137 3.20 -26.82 -0.76
C ALA A 137 1.72 -26.37 -0.70
N GLU A 138 1.34 -25.35 -1.45
CA GLU A 138 -0.07 -24.90 -1.61
C GLU A 138 -0.82 -25.67 -2.71
N GLY A 139 -0.16 -26.63 -3.36
CA GLY A 139 -0.77 -27.47 -4.40
C GLY A 139 -0.74 -26.90 -5.81
N PHE A 140 0.06 -25.88 -6.04
CA PHE A 140 0.28 -25.31 -7.38
C PHE A 140 1.47 -26.01 -8.08
N HIS A 141 1.44 -26.06 -9.40
CA HIS A 141 2.56 -26.52 -10.21
C HIS A 141 3.51 -25.36 -10.52
N ALA A 142 4.53 -25.19 -9.70
CA ALA A 142 5.36 -23.97 -9.67
C ALA A 142 6.07 -23.68 -11.02
N GLU A 143 6.62 -24.70 -11.70
CA GLU A 143 7.27 -24.51 -13.01
C GLU A 143 6.26 -24.20 -14.13
N GLU A 144 5.07 -24.77 -14.12
CA GLU A 144 4.02 -24.46 -15.08
C GLU A 144 3.53 -23.02 -14.89
N MET A 145 3.36 -22.61 -13.63
CA MET A 145 3.01 -21.24 -13.29
C MET A 145 4.08 -20.24 -13.75
N ARG A 146 5.37 -20.55 -13.52
CA ARG A 146 6.51 -19.74 -13.96
C ARG A 146 6.54 -19.60 -15.48
N ASN A 147 6.33 -20.68 -16.21
CA ASN A 147 6.24 -20.66 -17.67
C ASN A 147 5.05 -19.85 -18.15
N GLY A 148 3.88 -20.02 -17.55
CA GLY A 148 2.69 -19.24 -17.89
C GLY A 148 2.84 -17.73 -17.65
N VAL A 149 3.57 -17.32 -16.60
CA VAL A 149 3.90 -15.90 -16.36
C VAL A 149 4.90 -15.39 -17.39
N ARG A 150 5.89 -16.20 -17.79
CA ARG A 150 6.81 -15.87 -18.89
C ARG A 150 6.06 -15.66 -20.20
N GLU A 151 5.16 -16.57 -20.56
CA GLU A 151 4.31 -16.44 -21.74
C GLU A 151 3.45 -15.16 -21.70
N TRP A 152 2.91 -14.82 -20.54
CA TRP A 152 2.15 -13.58 -20.37
C TRP A 152 3.02 -12.34 -20.53
N ARG A 153 4.20 -12.30 -19.93
CA ARG A 153 5.19 -11.22 -20.13
C ARG A 153 5.51 -11.04 -21.61
N ASP A 154 5.80 -12.13 -22.29
CA ASP A 154 6.25 -12.14 -23.69
C ASP A 154 5.10 -11.94 -24.70
N GLY A 155 3.87 -11.73 -24.23
CA GLY A 155 2.72 -11.45 -25.08
C GLY A 155 2.03 -12.68 -25.68
N LEU A 156 2.47 -13.88 -25.33
CA LEU A 156 1.93 -15.15 -25.83
C LEU A 156 0.61 -15.55 -25.17
N ARG A 157 0.29 -14.96 -24.02
CA ARG A 157 -1.02 -15.09 -23.35
C ARG A 157 -1.59 -13.70 -23.07
N PRO A 158 -2.95 -13.54 -23.18
CA PRO A 158 -3.61 -12.25 -22.97
C PRO A 158 -3.61 -11.82 -21.49
N LEU A 159 -3.76 -12.76 -20.55
CA LEU A 159 -3.88 -12.53 -19.11
C LEU A 159 -2.86 -13.38 -18.33
N PRO A 160 -2.47 -12.95 -17.11
CA PRO A 160 -1.61 -13.75 -16.25
C PRO A 160 -2.31 -15.06 -15.85
N PRO A 161 -1.55 -16.12 -15.47
CA PRO A 161 -2.14 -17.31 -14.88
C PRO A 161 -2.96 -16.98 -13.64
N ALA A 162 -4.16 -17.53 -13.54
CA ALA A 162 -5.03 -17.31 -12.38
C ALA A 162 -4.41 -17.86 -11.09
N GLU A 163 -3.69 -18.97 -11.18
CA GLU A 163 -2.98 -19.60 -10.08
C GLU A 163 -1.87 -18.70 -9.52
N TRP A 164 -1.18 -17.94 -10.38
CA TRP A 164 -0.16 -16.99 -9.94
C TRP A 164 -0.77 -15.82 -9.17
N LEU A 165 -1.89 -15.30 -9.63
CA LEU A 165 -2.62 -14.25 -8.89
C LEU A 165 -3.13 -14.80 -7.55
N ALA A 166 -3.69 -16.03 -7.54
CA ALA A 166 -4.17 -16.70 -6.33
C ALA A 166 -3.03 -16.94 -5.33
N PHE A 167 -1.87 -17.42 -5.78
CA PHE A 167 -0.70 -17.60 -4.92
C PHE A 167 -0.25 -16.29 -4.28
N ARG A 168 -0.16 -15.20 -5.03
CA ARG A 168 0.17 -13.87 -4.49
C ARG A 168 -0.82 -13.43 -3.42
N GLN A 169 -2.10 -13.63 -3.66
CA GLN A 169 -3.15 -13.34 -2.69
C GLN A 169 -2.99 -14.16 -1.42
N ILE A 170 -2.77 -15.47 -1.52
CA ILE A 170 -2.56 -16.36 -0.36
C ILE A 170 -1.37 -15.87 0.48
N VAL A 171 -0.26 -15.50 -0.15
CA VAL A 171 0.92 -14.99 0.55
C VAL A 171 0.60 -13.68 1.28
N VAL A 172 -0.04 -12.72 0.61
CA VAL A 172 -0.36 -11.41 1.20
C VAL A 172 -1.38 -11.56 2.32
N ASP A 173 -2.45 -12.31 2.13
CA ASP A 173 -3.47 -12.57 3.16
C ASP A 173 -2.85 -13.22 4.41
N ARG A 174 -1.97 -14.18 4.20
CA ARG A 174 -1.24 -14.85 5.29
C ARG A 174 -0.40 -13.87 6.09
N GLU A 175 0.34 -12.98 5.41
CA GLU A 175 1.20 -12.01 6.08
C GLU A 175 0.41 -10.92 6.79
N MET A 176 -0.65 -10.43 6.21
CA MET A 176 -1.54 -9.48 6.88
C MET A 176 -2.17 -10.08 8.14
N ASN A 177 -2.66 -11.31 8.07
CA ASN A 177 -3.17 -12.03 9.24
C ASN A 177 -2.08 -12.27 10.31
N ARG A 178 -0.84 -12.55 9.89
CA ARG A 178 0.31 -12.70 10.78
C ARG A 178 0.62 -11.40 11.51
N PHE A 179 0.67 -10.29 10.78
CA PHE A 179 0.86 -8.95 11.34
C PHE A 179 -0.21 -8.63 12.40
N VAL A 180 -1.49 -8.82 12.08
CA VAL A 180 -2.59 -8.60 13.03
C VAL A 180 -2.39 -9.40 14.31
N ARG A 181 -2.08 -10.71 14.19
CA ARG A 181 -1.83 -11.56 15.36
C ARG A 181 -0.67 -11.05 16.22
N CYS A 182 0.45 -10.64 15.59
CA CYS A 182 1.61 -10.11 16.32
C CYS A 182 1.26 -8.82 17.07
N VAL A 183 0.61 -7.87 16.42
CA VAL A 183 0.22 -6.59 17.03
C VAL A 183 -0.77 -6.81 18.17
N LYS A 184 -1.82 -7.61 17.95
CA LYS A 184 -2.84 -7.88 18.98
C LYS A 184 -2.29 -8.72 20.14
N ALA A 185 -1.32 -9.59 19.92
CA ALA A 185 -0.62 -10.33 20.98
C ALA A 185 0.24 -9.42 21.86
N ALA A 186 0.87 -8.39 21.26
CA ALA A 186 1.64 -7.40 22.02
C ALA A 186 0.73 -6.45 22.80
N ASN A 187 -0.34 -5.97 22.17
CA ASN A 187 -1.34 -5.10 22.78
C ASN A 187 -2.68 -5.21 22.03
N ALA A 188 -3.67 -5.88 22.63
CA ALA A 188 -4.97 -6.15 22.04
C ALA A 188 -5.80 -4.88 21.73
N SER A 189 -5.50 -3.76 22.37
CA SER A 189 -6.20 -2.48 22.17
C SER A 189 -5.76 -1.72 20.92
N LEU A 190 -4.57 -2.02 20.39
CA LEU A 190 -4.05 -1.31 19.21
C LEU A 190 -4.88 -1.60 17.96
N LEU A 191 -5.11 -0.58 17.16
CA LEU A 191 -5.67 -0.73 15.83
C LEU A 191 -4.59 -1.19 14.85
N THR A 192 -4.97 -2.02 13.89
CA THR A 192 -4.11 -2.47 12.79
C THR A 192 -4.57 -1.83 11.50
N GLY A 193 -3.66 -1.23 10.75
CA GLY A 193 -3.93 -0.63 9.44
C GLY A 193 -3.03 -1.18 8.35
N ALA A 194 -3.46 -1.09 7.10
CA ALA A 194 -2.64 -1.47 5.95
C ALA A 194 -2.71 -0.41 4.84
N PHE A 195 -1.54 -0.08 4.27
CA PHE A 195 -1.47 0.62 3.00
C PHE A 195 -1.65 -0.38 1.88
N VAL A 196 -2.64 -0.12 1.04
CA VAL A 196 -2.98 -1.03 -0.05
C VAL A 196 -3.01 -0.31 -1.39
N PHE A 197 -2.87 -1.08 -2.43
CA PHE A 197 -2.99 -0.60 -3.80
C PHE A 197 -4.45 -0.26 -4.13
N PRO A 198 -4.67 0.57 -5.17
CA PRO A 198 -6.01 0.75 -5.75
C PRO A 198 -6.63 -0.60 -6.10
N ALA A 199 -7.92 -0.75 -5.85
CA ALA A 199 -8.63 -2.03 -6.02
C ALA A 199 -8.50 -2.59 -7.46
N SER A 200 -8.47 -1.71 -8.47
CA SER A 200 -8.28 -2.08 -9.88
C SER A 200 -6.92 -2.69 -10.20
N LEU A 201 -5.91 -2.46 -9.37
CA LEU A 201 -4.54 -2.98 -9.50
C LEU A 201 -4.21 -4.02 -8.42
N GLY A 202 -5.03 -4.14 -7.40
CA GLY A 202 -4.76 -4.94 -6.21
C GLY A 202 -4.45 -6.41 -6.52
N ALA A 203 -5.20 -7.02 -7.42
CA ALA A 203 -4.97 -8.42 -7.81
C ALA A 203 -3.55 -8.67 -8.37
N LEU A 204 -3.01 -7.71 -9.13
CA LEU A 204 -1.66 -7.83 -9.70
C LEU A 204 -0.56 -7.88 -8.63
N VAL A 205 -0.79 -7.28 -7.49
CA VAL A 205 0.17 -7.22 -6.38
C VAL A 205 -0.19 -8.14 -5.21
N GLY A 206 -1.25 -8.94 -5.35
CA GLY A 206 -1.74 -9.87 -4.33
C GLY A 206 -2.61 -9.23 -3.25
N GLN A 207 -2.96 -7.96 -3.38
CA GLN A 207 -3.84 -7.25 -2.44
C GLN A 207 -5.27 -7.22 -2.98
N THR A 208 -6.10 -8.13 -2.52
CA THR A 208 -7.54 -8.13 -2.82
C THR A 208 -8.33 -7.65 -1.60
N ALA A 209 -9.65 -7.52 -1.74
CA ALA A 209 -10.52 -7.12 -0.64
C ALA A 209 -10.38 -8.04 0.60
N SER A 210 -10.07 -9.32 0.39
CA SER A 210 -9.85 -10.29 1.49
C SER A 210 -8.62 -9.95 2.34
N ALA A 211 -7.55 -9.41 1.74
CA ALA A 211 -6.34 -9.04 2.46
C ALA A 211 -6.60 -8.02 3.58
N CYS A 212 -7.56 -7.12 3.38
CA CYS A 212 -7.93 -6.12 4.38
C CYS A 212 -8.98 -6.61 5.39
N ALA A 213 -9.58 -7.78 5.20
CA ALA A 213 -10.68 -8.25 6.04
C ALA A 213 -10.30 -8.45 7.53
N SER A 214 -9.02 -8.70 7.80
CA SER A 214 -8.48 -8.84 9.16
C SER A 214 -8.01 -7.51 9.78
N MET A 215 -7.94 -6.43 9.00
CA MET A 215 -7.46 -5.11 9.45
C MET A 215 -8.57 -4.27 10.04
N ASP A 216 -8.23 -3.42 11.01
CA ASP A 216 -9.15 -2.39 11.53
C ASP A 216 -9.26 -1.20 10.56
N ILE A 217 -8.20 -0.93 9.76
CA ILE A 217 -8.12 0.20 8.83
C ILE A 217 -7.54 -0.28 7.50
N CYS A 218 -8.24 -0.01 6.39
CA CYS A 218 -7.76 -0.19 5.03
C CYS A 218 -7.50 1.19 4.41
N ALA A 219 -6.28 1.43 3.93
CA ALA A 219 -5.85 2.72 3.41
C ALA A 219 -5.35 2.60 1.95
N PRO A 220 -6.27 2.61 0.95
CA PRO A 220 -5.88 2.56 -0.45
C PRO A 220 -5.12 3.83 -0.87
N MET A 221 -3.96 3.65 -1.51
CA MET A 221 -3.11 4.73 -2.00
C MET A 221 -3.65 5.26 -3.34
N LEU A 222 -4.53 6.26 -3.30
CA LEU A 222 -5.21 6.80 -4.47
C LEU A 222 -4.54 8.08 -4.99
N TYR A 223 -3.26 7.99 -5.31
CA TYR A 223 -2.46 9.08 -5.88
C TYR A 223 -2.81 9.26 -7.37
N ARG A 224 -3.76 10.12 -7.69
CA ARG A 224 -4.38 10.20 -9.01
C ARG A 224 -3.58 10.95 -10.08
N CYS A 225 -2.52 11.64 -9.75
CA CYS A 225 -1.73 12.43 -10.70
C CYS A 225 -0.24 12.34 -10.42
N TYR A 226 0.57 12.70 -11.41
CA TYR A 226 2.01 12.81 -11.23
C TYR A 226 2.34 13.83 -10.14
N GLY A 227 3.26 13.44 -9.26
CA GLY A 227 3.80 14.30 -8.23
C GLY A 227 5.25 14.68 -8.51
N ALA A 228 5.98 15.05 -7.47
CA ALA A 228 7.43 15.26 -7.54
C ALA A 228 8.14 14.00 -8.08
N PRO A 229 9.23 14.16 -8.85
CA PRO A 229 9.94 13.02 -9.45
C PRO A 229 10.41 11.97 -8.44
N GLU A 230 10.76 12.39 -7.24
CA GLU A 230 11.19 11.50 -6.14
C GLU A 230 10.02 10.98 -5.29
N GLY A 231 8.77 11.33 -5.65
CA GLY A 231 7.58 10.89 -4.94
C GLY A 231 7.20 9.43 -5.25
N PRO A 232 6.23 8.88 -4.50
CA PRO A 232 5.74 7.54 -4.76
C PRO A 232 5.09 7.44 -6.13
N ALA A 233 5.11 6.24 -6.72
CA ALA A 233 4.37 5.97 -7.94
C ALA A 233 2.89 6.29 -7.76
N THR A 234 2.31 6.93 -8.77
CA THR A 234 0.90 7.31 -8.80
C THR A 234 0.12 6.38 -9.73
N LEU A 235 -1.21 6.49 -9.73
CA LEU A 235 -2.05 5.79 -10.70
C LEU A 235 -1.56 5.99 -12.13
N ASN A 236 -1.15 7.20 -12.49
CA ASN A 236 -0.63 7.48 -13.83
C ASN A 236 0.62 6.68 -14.15
N HIS A 237 1.56 6.55 -13.20
CA HIS A 237 2.78 5.76 -13.40
C HIS A 237 2.44 4.27 -13.59
N GLU A 238 1.58 3.72 -12.74
CA GLU A 238 1.19 2.31 -12.79
C GLU A 238 0.51 1.97 -14.14
N TYR A 239 -0.44 2.79 -14.56
CA TYR A 239 -1.15 2.58 -15.81
C TYR A 239 -0.29 2.90 -17.05
N ALA A 240 0.62 3.87 -16.98
CA ALA A 240 1.57 4.14 -18.05
C ALA A 240 2.49 2.94 -18.28
N ALA A 241 3.06 2.37 -17.22
CA ALA A 241 3.91 1.19 -17.30
C ALA A 241 3.17 -0.03 -17.89
N LEU A 242 1.92 -0.27 -17.46
CA LEU A 242 1.09 -1.34 -18.05
C LEU A 242 0.81 -1.11 -19.54
N ARG A 243 0.47 0.11 -19.93
CA ARG A 243 0.18 0.44 -21.34
C ARG A 243 1.42 0.37 -22.22
N GLU A 244 2.57 0.82 -21.73
CA GLU A 244 3.83 0.74 -22.45
C GLU A 244 4.19 -0.71 -22.74
N HIS A 245 4.04 -1.58 -21.76
CA HIS A 245 4.43 -3.00 -21.89
C HIS A 245 3.37 -3.84 -22.62
N PHE A 246 2.08 -3.68 -22.29
CA PHE A 246 1.01 -4.56 -22.78
C PHE A 246 0.08 -3.92 -23.82
N GLY A 247 0.14 -2.60 -23.99
CA GLY A 247 -0.81 -1.86 -24.82
C GLY A 247 -2.15 -1.61 -24.13
N ALA A 248 -2.95 -0.68 -24.70
CA ALA A 248 -4.20 -0.20 -24.09
C ALA A 248 -5.24 -1.32 -23.90
N GLY A 249 -5.41 -2.20 -24.89
CA GLY A 249 -6.41 -3.28 -24.84
C GLY A 249 -6.14 -4.31 -23.74
N ARG A 250 -4.89 -4.74 -23.57
CA ARG A 250 -4.53 -5.68 -22.50
C ARG A 250 -4.58 -5.00 -21.12
N THR A 251 -4.20 -3.73 -21.02
CA THR A 251 -4.32 -2.96 -19.79
C THR A 251 -5.78 -2.88 -19.34
N LEU A 252 -6.72 -2.59 -20.27
CA LEU A 252 -8.15 -2.61 -19.98
C LEU A 252 -8.61 -3.99 -19.51
N ALA A 253 -8.18 -5.06 -20.18
CA ALA A 253 -8.55 -6.42 -19.81
C ALA A 253 -8.03 -6.83 -18.42
N LEU A 254 -6.84 -6.35 -18.03
CA LEU A 254 -6.24 -6.63 -16.74
C LEU A 254 -6.91 -5.88 -15.57
N THR A 255 -7.28 -4.62 -15.79
CA THR A 255 -7.66 -3.70 -14.71
C THR A 255 -9.13 -3.30 -14.72
N GLY A 256 -9.84 -3.56 -15.82
CA GLY A 256 -11.19 -3.07 -16.04
C GLY A 256 -11.29 -1.54 -16.16
N VAL A 257 -10.15 -0.84 -16.34
CA VAL A 257 -10.07 0.62 -16.44
C VAL A 257 -9.59 1.02 -17.82
N SER A 258 -10.40 1.81 -18.53
CA SER A 258 -9.98 2.46 -19.77
C SER A 258 -9.17 3.71 -19.42
N VAL A 259 -7.95 3.80 -19.95
CA VAL A 259 -7.04 4.91 -19.70
C VAL A 259 -6.65 5.60 -21.00
N PRO A 260 -7.36 6.67 -21.39
CA PRO A 260 -6.98 7.50 -22.52
C PRO A 260 -5.62 8.19 -22.34
N GLU A 261 -4.99 8.60 -23.43
CA GLU A 261 -3.66 9.24 -23.40
C GLU A 261 -3.64 10.54 -22.60
N ASP A 262 -4.70 11.33 -22.71
CA ASP A 262 -4.82 12.60 -21.98
C ASP A 262 -4.95 12.39 -20.46
N VAL A 263 -5.50 11.27 -20.01
CA VAL A 263 -5.54 10.91 -18.59
C VAL A 263 -4.14 10.62 -18.06
N LEU A 264 -3.32 9.93 -18.82
CA LEU A 264 -1.93 9.67 -18.42
C LEU A 264 -1.13 10.97 -18.24
N SER A 265 -1.35 11.98 -19.10
CA SER A 265 -0.63 13.26 -19.03
C SER A 265 -1.17 14.21 -17.97
N ARG A 266 -2.48 14.23 -17.73
CA ARG A 266 -3.16 15.20 -16.84
C ARG A 266 -3.47 14.66 -15.44
N GLY A 267 -3.49 13.36 -15.27
CA GLY A 267 -3.96 12.69 -14.07
C GLY A 267 -5.40 12.18 -14.19
N PHE A 268 -5.70 11.15 -13.42
CA PHE A 268 -7.05 10.60 -13.33
C PHE A 268 -8.03 11.63 -12.77
N PRO A 269 -9.28 11.64 -13.22
CA PRO A 269 -10.30 12.54 -12.64
C PRO A 269 -10.62 12.11 -11.20
N PRO A 270 -11.09 13.03 -10.33
CA PRO A 270 -11.51 12.68 -8.96
C PRO A 270 -12.56 11.56 -8.89
N SER A 271 -13.39 11.40 -9.93
CA SER A 271 -14.35 10.28 -10.03
C SER A 271 -13.67 8.90 -10.01
N GLN A 272 -12.40 8.78 -10.40
CA GLN A 272 -11.65 7.54 -10.25
C GLN A 272 -11.40 7.21 -8.77
N ILE A 273 -11.13 8.22 -7.94
CA ILE A 273 -11.00 8.04 -6.48
C ILE A 273 -12.29 7.46 -5.91
N ARG A 274 -13.45 8.03 -6.28
CA ARG A 274 -14.76 7.48 -5.85
C ARG A 274 -14.91 6.01 -6.25
N ARG A 275 -14.59 5.69 -7.52
CA ARG A 275 -14.66 4.31 -8.01
C ARG A 275 -13.75 3.36 -7.25
N GLU A 276 -12.48 3.70 -7.08
CA GLU A 276 -11.50 2.87 -6.36
C GLU A 276 -11.88 2.70 -4.89
N THR A 277 -12.39 3.76 -4.25
CA THR A 277 -12.87 3.71 -2.88
C THR A 277 -14.08 2.78 -2.76
N ALA A 278 -15.07 2.91 -3.65
CA ALA A 278 -16.25 2.04 -3.65
C ALA A 278 -15.91 0.57 -3.91
N LEU A 279 -14.89 0.29 -4.75
CA LEU A 279 -14.42 -1.08 -4.98
C LEU A 279 -13.67 -1.68 -3.78
N ALA A 280 -13.05 -0.83 -2.96
CA ALA A 280 -12.36 -1.24 -1.73
C ALA A 280 -13.34 -1.41 -0.54
N GLU A 281 -14.55 -0.85 -0.62
CA GLU A 281 -15.59 -0.97 0.40
C GLU A 281 -16.16 -2.39 0.39
N ASN A 282 -15.64 -3.28 1.22
CA ASN A 282 -16.13 -4.67 1.12
C ASN A 282 -16.18 -5.49 2.39
N THR A 283 -15.93 -4.94 3.56
CA THR A 283 -15.78 -5.81 4.75
C THR A 283 -16.61 -5.43 5.97
N GLY A 284 -17.47 -4.43 5.87
CA GLY A 284 -18.48 -4.10 6.92
C GLY A 284 -17.96 -3.72 8.32
N LYS A 285 -16.69 -4.00 8.62
CA LYS A 285 -16.06 -3.69 9.92
C LYS A 285 -14.78 -2.85 9.78
N THR A 286 -14.15 -2.88 8.63
CA THR A 286 -12.88 -2.18 8.36
C THR A 286 -13.16 -0.70 8.07
N ARG A 287 -12.43 0.20 8.74
CA ARG A 287 -12.45 1.61 8.39
C ARG A 287 -11.75 1.81 7.05
N LEU A 288 -12.41 2.47 6.11
CA LEU A 288 -11.85 2.77 4.80
C LEU A 288 -11.31 4.20 4.79
N ALA A 289 -10.00 4.33 4.63
CA ALA A 289 -9.29 5.61 4.69
C ALA A 289 -8.38 5.81 3.46
N PRO A 290 -8.92 6.11 2.27
CA PRO A 290 -8.12 6.39 1.08
C PRO A 290 -7.06 7.45 1.34
N ILE A 291 -5.86 7.25 0.79
CA ILE A 291 -4.74 8.18 0.92
C ILE A 291 -4.64 9.01 -0.34
N LEU A 292 -4.66 10.33 -0.17
CA LEU A 292 -4.54 11.32 -1.23
C LEU A 292 -3.19 12.04 -1.12
N LYS A 293 -2.68 12.55 -2.23
CA LYS A 293 -1.48 13.39 -2.21
C LYS A 293 -1.83 14.83 -1.81
N LEU A 294 -1.01 15.44 -0.94
CA LEU A 294 -1.18 16.84 -0.54
C LEU A 294 -1.00 17.83 -1.70
N ASP A 295 -0.17 17.51 -2.67
CA ASP A 295 0.09 18.33 -3.86
C ASP A 295 -0.93 18.12 -4.99
N ASP A 296 -2.01 17.37 -4.77
CA ASP A 296 -3.08 17.21 -5.75
C ASP A 296 -3.78 18.55 -6.04
N PRO A 297 -3.73 19.07 -7.29
CA PRO A 297 -4.37 20.34 -7.64
C PRO A 297 -5.89 20.32 -7.51
N LEU A 298 -6.52 19.14 -7.45
CA LEU A 298 -7.94 18.93 -7.24
C LEU A 298 -8.26 18.29 -5.88
N LEU A 299 -7.45 18.58 -4.85
CA LEU A 299 -7.52 17.92 -3.55
C LEU A 299 -8.91 17.97 -2.92
N VAL A 300 -9.59 19.10 -2.97
CA VAL A 300 -10.95 19.27 -2.42
C VAL A 300 -11.94 18.31 -3.11
N GLN A 301 -11.90 18.24 -4.45
CA GLN A 301 -12.74 17.32 -5.21
C GLN A 301 -12.35 15.86 -4.97
N SER A 302 -11.07 15.59 -4.75
CA SER A 302 -10.55 14.27 -4.41
C SER A 302 -11.04 13.80 -3.04
N ILE A 303 -11.05 14.69 -2.03
CA ILE A 303 -11.65 14.42 -0.71
C ILE A 303 -13.15 14.10 -0.84
N ALA A 304 -13.91 14.98 -1.52
CA ALA A 304 -15.34 14.75 -1.72
C ALA A 304 -15.60 13.42 -2.44
N SER A 305 -14.81 13.09 -3.46
CA SER A 305 -14.93 11.83 -4.20
C SER A 305 -14.60 10.60 -3.36
N ALA A 306 -13.65 10.69 -2.43
CA ALA A 306 -13.37 9.62 -1.47
C ALA A 306 -14.56 9.39 -0.54
N ILE A 307 -15.14 10.46 -0.01
CA ILE A 307 -16.34 10.41 0.87
C ILE A 307 -17.53 9.84 0.10
N ASP A 308 -17.81 10.32 -1.11
CA ASP A 308 -18.89 9.78 -1.98
C ASP A 308 -18.67 8.31 -2.35
N GLY A 309 -17.44 7.83 -2.31
CA GLY A 309 -17.07 6.42 -2.52
C GLY A 309 -17.24 5.54 -1.27
N GLY A 310 -17.67 6.09 -0.12
CA GLY A 310 -17.89 5.32 1.11
C GLY A 310 -16.73 5.39 2.11
N ALA A 311 -15.77 6.29 1.93
CA ALA A 311 -14.68 6.47 2.90
C ALA A 311 -15.21 6.90 4.29
N THR A 312 -14.71 6.24 5.33
CA THR A 312 -14.98 6.60 6.74
C THR A 312 -13.90 7.50 7.32
N GLY A 313 -12.80 7.64 6.61
CA GLY A 313 -11.69 8.55 6.88
C GLY A 313 -10.97 8.91 5.58
N VAL A 314 -10.07 9.88 5.65
CA VAL A 314 -9.19 10.25 4.52
C VAL A 314 -7.77 10.45 5.05
N GLY A 315 -6.80 9.86 4.38
CA GLY A 315 -5.38 10.05 4.64
C GLY A 315 -4.74 11.01 3.67
N PHE A 316 -3.68 11.69 4.10
CA PHE A 316 -2.88 12.58 3.26
C PHE A 316 -1.41 12.18 3.30
N PHE A 317 -0.81 12.05 2.13
CA PHE A 317 0.60 11.69 1.95
C PHE A 317 1.30 12.75 1.08
N MET A 318 2.43 13.18 1.38
CA MET A 318 3.27 13.07 2.57
C MET A 318 3.28 14.43 3.27
N TYR A 319 3.50 14.45 4.59
CA TYR A 319 3.65 15.71 5.32
C TYR A 319 4.66 16.62 4.65
N ASP A 320 4.24 17.85 4.38
CA ASP A 320 5.05 18.97 3.89
C ASP A 320 4.44 20.25 4.45
N SER A 321 5.22 20.98 5.25
CA SER A 321 4.75 22.19 5.93
C SER A 321 4.26 23.28 4.97
N ALA A 322 4.85 23.38 3.77
CA ALA A 322 4.42 24.33 2.75
C ALA A 322 3.09 23.94 2.09
N LEU A 323 2.86 22.64 1.92
CA LEU A 323 1.62 22.12 1.33
C LEU A 323 0.45 22.16 2.31
N LEU A 324 0.70 22.08 3.63
CA LEU A 324 -0.37 22.18 4.64
C LEU A 324 -1.17 23.49 4.52
N GLN A 325 -0.56 24.57 4.06
CA GLN A 325 -1.24 25.85 3.86
C GLN A 325 -2.29 25.81 2.73
N ARG A 326 -2.25 24.77 1.87
CA ARG A 326 -3.20 24.57 0.77
C ARG A 326 -4.36 23.68 1.16
N LEU A 327 -4.29 23.04 2.33
CA LEU A 327 -5.39 22.21 2.81
C LEU A 327 -6.64 23.06 3.03
N PRO A 328 -7.82 22.56 2.63
CA PRO A 328 -9.06 23.17 3.06
C PRO A 328 -9.21 23.01 4.57
N ASP A 329 -10.09 23.79 5.17
CA ASP A 329 -10.52 23.54 6.54
C ASP A 329 -11.19 22.17 6.63
N LEU A 330 -10.52 21.20 7.27
CA LEU A 330 -11.00 19.82 7.37
C LEU A 330 -12.25 19.68 8.26
N HIS A 331 -12.53 20.67 9.10
CA HIS A 331 -13.76 20.67 9.91
C HIS A 331 -15.04 20.83 9.06
N ARG A 332 -14.91 21.13 7.76
CA ARG A 332 -16.05 21.26 6.83
C ARG A 332 -16.54 19.92 6.28
N PHE A 333 -15.77 18.87 6.43
CA PHE A 333 -16.10 17.50 5.97
C PHE A 333 -16.47 16.63 7.18
#